data_8bdc8a8ca128db7e604fd473d2abdbac
#
_entry.id   8bdc8a8ca128db7e604fd473d2abdbac
#
_cell.length_a   1.000
_cell.length_b   1.000
_cell.length_c   1.000
_cell.angle_alpha   90.00
_cell.angle_beta   90.00
_cell.angle_gamma   90.00
#
_symmetry.space_group_name_H-M   'P 1'
#
loop_
_entity.id
_entity.type
_entity.pdbx_description
1 polymer ?
#
loop_
_entity_poly.entity_id
_entity_poly.type
_entity_poly.pdbx_seq_one_letter_code
_entity_poly.pdbx_strand_id
1 'polypeptide(L)'
;AYTHDITHLFLDEIHKYGNWAQELKNIYDGYPTLHVVVTGSNALDIIHQMYDLSRRCRVYTMYGMSFREYLKLEGVADLPTVSLEELVKNHEAISRDITLKQNIKVLLHFERYIKEGYYPFYRDESLSFGERLSQVIDTIIFNEIPAVSNLEYESVYKIKPLLAILAQQNPYTLNISALGKSLNASRNVLLKLIELLDQAALIRRLYASDEGWEQVNKPEKIL
;
A
#
# COMPACT_ATOMS: atom_id res chain seq x y z
N ALA A 1 -2.48 -20.79 -26.16
CA ALA A 1 -1.26 -19.97 -26.24
C ALA A 1 -0.28 -20.46 -27.31
N TYR A 2 -0.32 -21.76 -27.68
CA TYR A 2 0.66 -22.36 -28.61
C TYR A 2 0.43 -22.12 -30.10
N THR A 3 -0.70 -21.59 -30.48
CA THR A 3 -1.05 -21.40 -31.92
C THR A 3 -0.68 -20.01 -32.44
N HIS A 4 -0.12 -19.15 -31.60
CA HIS A 4 0.25 -17.79 -31.97
C HIS A 4 1.59 -17.48 -31.31
N ASP A 5 2.48 -16.75 -31.94
CA ASP A 5 3.77 -16.31 -31.44
C ASP A 5 3.59 -15.28 -30.29
N ILE A 6 2.94 -15.70 -29.20
CA ILE A 6 2.70 -14.86 -28.03
C ILE A 6 3.98 -14.80 -27.21
N THR A 7 4.53 -13.60 -27.08
CA THR A 7 5.74 -13.32 -26.29
C THR A 7 5.42 -12.74 -24.91
N HIS A 8 4.22 -12.22 -24.70
CA HIS A 8 3.79 -11.55 -23.46
C HIS A 8 2.42 -12.05 -23.03
N LEU A 9 2.30 -12.36 -21.73
CA LEU A 9 1.04 -12.77 -21.08
C LEU A 9 0.77 -11.83 -19.90
N PHE A 10 -0.42 -11.23 -19.89
CA PHE A 10 -0.88 -10.37 -18.79
C PHE A 10 -2.05 -11.07 -18.10
N LEU A 11 -1.92 -11.28 -16.78
CA LEU A 11 -2.97 -11.89 -15.95
C LEU A 11 -3.35 -10.91 -14.85
N ASP A 12 -4.60 -10.47 -14.89
CA ASP A 12 -5.15 -9.53 -13.94
C ASP A 12 -5.88 -10.26 -12.81
N GLU A 13 -5.80 -9.70 -11.60
CA GLU A 13 -6.46 -10.25 -10.40
C GLU A 13 -6.11 -11.73 -10.14
N ILE A 14 -4.83 -12.09 -10.28
CA ILE A 14 -4.34 -13.48 -10.23
C ILE A 14 -4.70 -14.18 -8.91
N HIS A 15 -4.82 -13.44 -7.82
CA HIS A 15 -5.15 -13.95 -6.49
C HIS A 15 -6.53 -14.62 -6.41
N LYS A 16 -7.42 -14.38 -7.38
CA LYS A 16 -8.72 -15.06 -7.48
C LYS A 16 -8.60 -16.53 -7.88
N TYR A 17 -7.44 -16.95 -8.36
CA TYR A 17 -7.17 -18.34 -8.72
C TYR A 17 -6.31 -19.01 -7.64
N GLY A 18 -6.86 -19.99 -6.91
CA GLY A 18 -6.24 -20.52 -5.68
C GLY A 18 -4.85 -21.14 -5.82
N ASN A 19 -4.48 -21.65 -7.00
CA ASN A 19 -3.18 -22.30 -7.25
C ASN A 19 -2.27 -21.47 -8.18
N TRP A 20 -2.48 -20.17 -8.24
CA TRP A 20 -1.81 -19.30 -9.20
C TRP A 20 -0.27 -19.35 -9.13
N ALA A 21 0.30 -19.43 -7.93
CA ALA A 21 1.76 -19.46 -7.77
C ALA A 21 2.38 -20.72 -8.39
N GLN A 22 1.74 -21.88 -8.22
CA GLN A 22 2.20 -23.12 -8.82
C GLN A 22 2.07 -23.08 -10.36
N GLU A 23 0.97 -22.52 -10.87
CA GLU A 23 0.77 -22.37 -12.31
C GLU A 23 1.78 -21.40 -12.93
N LEU A 24 2.07 -20.27 -12.28
CA LEU A 24 3.13 -19.36 -12.74
C LEU A 24 4.50 -20.02 -12.77
N LYS A 25 4.79 -20.86 -11.78
CA LYS A 25 6.02 -21.64 -11.77
C LYS A 25 6.09 -22.59 -12.96
N ASN A 26 5.00 -23.32 -13.23
CA ASN A 26 4.92 -24.23 -14.38
C ASN A 26 5.06 -23.46 -15.70
N ILE A 27 4.45 -22.28 -15.83
CA ILE A 27 4.59 -21.41 -16.99
C ILE A 27 6.02 -20.95 -17.17
N TYR A 28 6.67 -20.47 -16.11
CA TYR A 28 8.05 -19.99 -16.14
C TYR A 28 9.02 -21.11 -16.55
N ASP A 29 8.88 -22.30 -15.97
CA ASP A 29 9.77 -23.44 -16.21
C ASP A 29 9.51 -24.07 -17.60
N GLY A 30 8.26 -24.02 -18.11
CA GLY A 30 7.86 -24.61 -19.38
C GLY A 30 8.00 -23.70 -20.61
N TYR A 31 8.04 -22.37 -20.41
CA TYR A 31 8.04 -21.37 -21.48
C TYR A 31 9.04 -20.25 -21.26
N PRO A 32 10.34 -20.51 -21.42
CA PRO A 32 11.41 -19.57 -21.05
C PRO A 32 11.42 -18.27 -21.88
N THR A 33 10.75 -18.24 -23.02
CA THR A 33 10.64 -17.04 -23.88
C THR A 33 9.39 -16.21 -23.62
N LEU A 34 8.50 -16.69 -22.74
CA LEU A 34 7.26 -15.99 -22.43
C LEU A 34 7.48 -15.03 -21.27
N HIS A 35 7.24 -13.74 -21.50
CA HIS A 35 7.22 -12.72 -20.47
C HIS A 35 5.84 -12.67 -19.82
N VAL A 36 5.77 -12.91 -18.52
CA VAL A 36 4.50 -12.93 -17.79
C VAL A 36 4.46 -11.77 -16.82
N VAL A 37 3.38 -10.99 -16.88
CA VAL A 37 3.07 -9.93 -15.95
C VAL A 37 1.76 -10.28 -15.26
N VAL A 38 1.76 -10.28 -13.93
CA VAL A 38 0.57 -10.54 -13.13
C VAL A 38 0.25 -9.36 -12.24
N THR A 39 -1.03 -9.09 -12.04
CA THR A 39 -1.50 -8.10 -11.07
C THR A 39 -2.40 -8.77 -10.04
N GLY A 40 -2.54 -8.12 -8.91
CA GLY A 40 -3.50 -8.50 -7.88
C GLY A 40 -3.66 -7.40 -6.85
N SER A 41 -4.87 -7.21 -6.39
CA SER A 41 -5.23 -6.21 -5.38
C SER A 41 -5.02 -6.73 -3.95
N ASN A 42 -5.02 -8.05 -3.74
CA ASN A 42 -4.79 -8.64 -2.42
C ASN A 42 -3.28 -8.77 -2.15
N ALA A 43 -2.70 -7.74 -1.54
CA ALA A 43 -1.28 -7.70 -1.22
C ALA A 43 -0.87 -8.82 -0.26
N LEU A 44 -1.73 -9.19 0.69
CA LEU A 44 -1.47 -10.23 1.67
C LEU A 44 -1.34 -11.62 1.02
N ASP A 45 -2.27 -11.98 0.14
CA ASP A 45 -2.24 -13.26 -0.57
C ASP A 45 -1.00 -13.36 -1.47
N ILE A 46 -0.73 -12.29 -2.22
CA ILE A 46 0.45 -12.22 -3.10
C ILE A 46 1.74 -12.40 -2.30
N ILE A 47 1.91 -11.70 -1.19
CA ILE A 47 3.10 -11.81 -0.35
C ILE A 47 3.27 -13.24 0.17
N HIS A 48 2.19 -13.85 0.66
CA HIS A 48 2.24 -15.22 1.20
C HIS A 48 2.63 -16.26 0.16
N GLN A 49 2.08 -16.19 -1.05
CA GLN A 49 2.36 -17.17 -2.11
C GLN A 49 3.65 -16.89 -2.89
N MET A 50 4.19 -15.67 -2.80
CA MET A 50 5.42 -15.27 -3.49
C MET A 50 6.69 -15.97 -3.01
N TYR A 51 6.69 -16.56 -1.82
CA TYR A 51 7.87 -17.28 -1.31
C TYR A 51 8.32 -18.39 -2.26
N ASP A 52 7.40 -19.10 -2.91
CA ASP A 52 7.70 -20.15 -3.89
C ASP A 52 8.22 -19.60 -5.23
N LEU A 53 7.95 -18.35 -5.53
CA LEU A 53 8.33 -17.67 -6.76
C LEU A 53 9.53 -16.73 -6.62
N SER A 54 10.12 -16.61 -5.42
CA SER A 54 11.12 -15.60 -5.06
C SER A 54 12.36 -15.55 -5.99
N ARG A 55 12.67 -16.65 -6.70
CA ARG A 55 13.78 -16.70 -7.67
C ARG A 55 13.35 -16.54 -9.12
N ARG A 56 12.04 -16.49 -9.40
CA ARG A 56 11.46 -16.52 -10.73
C ARG A 56 10.77 -15.23 -11.14
N CYS A 57 10.42 -14.37 -10.17
CA CYS A 57 9.70 -13.14 -10.43
C CYS A 57 10.26 -11.97 -9.65
N ARG A 58 9.97 -10.78 -10.14
CA ARG A 58 10.23 -9.51 -9.49
C ARG A 58 8.91 -8.89 -9.07
N VAL A 59 8.82 -8.50 -7.80
CA VAL A 59 7.65 -7.83 -7.25
C VAL A 59 7.81 -6.33 -7.37
N TYR A 60 6.78 -5.67 -7.82
CA TYR A 60 6.64 -4.23 -7.81
C TYR A 60 5.39 -3.86 -7.02
N THR A 61 5.53 -3.00 -6.04
CA THR A 61 4.40 -2.46 -5.30
C THR A 61 3.94 -1.16 -5.94
N MET A 62 2.67 -1.11 -6.33
CA MET A 62 2.05 0.11 -6.82
C MET A 62 1.39 0.84 -5.65
N TYR A 63 1.99 1.95 -5.24
CA TYR A 63 1.43 2.81 -4.22
C TYR A 63 0.35 3.73 -4.79
N GLY A 64 -0.40 4.42 -3.92
CA GLY A 64 -1.27 5.50 -4.35
C GLY A 64 -0.48 6.65 -5.01
N MET A 65 -1.19 7.55 -5.65
CA MET A 65 -0.59 8.65 -6.40
C MET A 65 0.21 9.60 -5.51
N SER A 66 1.39 9.99 -5.98
CA SER A 66 2.10 11.14 -5.45
C SER A 66 1.34 12.44 -5.79
N PHE A 67 1.61 13.52 -5.07
CA PHE A 67 1.03 14.83 -5.40
C PHE A 67 1.34 15.29 -6.82
N ARG A 68 2.54 14.97 -7.33
CA ARG A 68 2.94 15.25 -8.71
C ARG A 68 2.07 14.50 -9.73
N GLU A 69 1.81 13.22 -9.50
CA GLU A 69 0.94 12.39 -10.36
C GLU A 69 -0.51 12.88 -10.30
N TYR A 70 -0.98 13.26 -9.11
CA TYR A 70 -2.29 13.88 -8.94
C TYR A 70 -2.42 15.17 -9.77
N LEU A 71 -1.45 16.09 -9.70
CA LEU A 71 -1.47 17.32 -10.49
C LEU A 71 -1.48 17.04 -12.00
N LYS A 72 -0.75 16.03 -12.44
CA LYS A 72 -0.75 15.60 -13.85
C LYS A 72 -2.09 14.99 -14.26
N LEU A 73 -2.67 14.13 -13.43
CA LEU A 73 -3.98 13.51 -13.67
C LEU A 73 -5.11 14.55 -13.74
N GLU A 74 -5.04 15.58 -12.90
CA GLU A 74 -5.98 16.72 -12.90
C GLU A 74 -5.76 17.70 -14.06
N GLY A 75 -4.72 17.52 -14.86
CA GLY A 75 -4.36 18.45 -15.95
C GLY A 75 -3.88 19.81 -15.44
N VAL A 76 -3.51 19.92 -14.17
CA VAL A 76 -3.03 21.16 -13.55
C VAL A 76 -1.59 21.46 -13.93
N ALA A 77 -0.72 20.45 -13.85
CA ALA A 77 0.70 20.58 -14.19
C ALA A 77 1.34 19.23 -14.46
N ASP A 78 2.30 19.23 -15.39
CA ASP A 78 3.23 18.11 -15.60
C ASP A 78 4.62 18.53 -15.09
N LEU A 79 4.93 18.16 -13.84
CA LEU A 79 6.16 18.56 -13.19
C LEU A 79 7.28 17.55 -13.47
N PRO A 80 8.51 18.02 -13.75
CA PRO A 80 9.64 17.13 -13.98
C PRO A 80 10.03 16.36 -12.71
N THR A 81 10.67 15.22 -12.89
CA THR A 81 11.37 14.52 -11.82
C THR A 81 12.66 15.23 -11.49
N VAL A 82 12.91 15.45 -10.21
CA VAL A 82 14.12 16.05 -9.69
C VAL A 82 14.79 15.07 -8.75
N SER A 83 16.10 14.91 -8.82
CA SER A 83 16.85 14.07 -7.89
C SER A 83 16.86 14.69 -6.50
N LEU A 84 17.01 13.86 -5.45
CA LEU A 84 17.11 14.37 -4.07
C LEU A 84 18.31 15.32 -3.92
N GLU A 85 19.44 14.99 -4.55
CA GLU A 85 20.65 15.83 -4.52
C GLU A 85 20.41 17.21 -5.13
N GLU A 86 19.75 17.25 -6.27
CA GLU A 86 19.40 18.50 -6.94
C GLU A 86 18.37 19.32 -6.15
N LEU A 87 17.38 18.63 -5.58
CA LEU A 87 16.39 19.27 -4.71
C LEU A 87 17.05 19.93 -3.49
N VAL A 88 17.96 19.23 -2.82
CA VAL A 88 18.68 19.78 -1.65
C VAL A 88 19.54 20.98 -2.03
N LYS A 89 20.21 20.95 -3.18
CA LYS A 89 21.11 22.03 -3.62
C LYS A 89 20.36 23.24 -4.19
N ASN A 90 19.26 23.02 -4.92
CA ASN A 90 18.65 24.02 -5.78
C ASN A 90 17.14 24.22 -5.54
N HIS A 91 16.59 23.80 -4.40
CA HIS A 91 15.14 23.80 -4.14
C HIS A 91 14.47 25.17 -4.34
N GLU A 92 15.15 26.27 -3.98
CA GLU A 92 14.58 27.61 -4.17
C GLU A 92 14.44 27.99 -5.65
N ALA A 93 15.45 27.68 -6.46
CA ALA A 93 15.41 27.94 -7.91
C ALA A 93 14.34 27.07 -8.58
N ILE A 94 14.28 25.79 -8.23
CA ILE A 94 13.29 24.84 -8.73
C ILE A 94 11.87 25.30 -8.36
N SER A 95 11.64 25.66 -7.10
CA SER A 95 10.34 26.14 -6.61
C SER A 95 9.90 27.40 -7.34
N ARG A 96 10.82 28.36 -7.51
CA ARG A 96 10.56 29.61 -8.24
C ARG A 96 10.19 29.35 -9.70
N ASP A 97 10.97 28.48 -10.37
CA ASP A 97 10.73 28.14 -11.78
C ASP A 97 9.35 27.47 -11.97
N ILE A 98 8.99 26.51 -11.11
CA ILE A 98 7.66 25.88 -11.12
C ILE A 98 6.56 26.92 -10.89
N THR A 99 6.70 27.77 -9.89
CA THR A 99 5.68 28.78 -9.56
C THR A 99 5.47 29.78 -10.69
N LEU A 100 6.55 30.26 -11.30
CA LEU A 100 6.48 31.24 -12.38
C LEU A 100 5.96 30.65 -13.69
N LYS A 101 6.37 29.42 -14.04
CA LYS A 101 5.97 28.79 -15.31
C LYS A 101 4.56 28.23 -15.28
N GLN A 102 4.13 27.67 -14.17
CA GLN A 102 2.90 26.89 -14.09
C GLN A 102 1.74 27.70 -13.47
N ASN A 103 2.02 28.82 -12.79
CA ASN A 103 1.00 29.64 -12.09
C ASN A 103 0.05 28.82 -11.22
N ILE A 104 0.56 27.82 -10.52
CA ILE A 104 -0.23 26.83 -9.77
C ILE A 104 -0.53 27.37 -8.37
N LYS A 105 -1.78 27.27 -7.94
CA LYS A 105 -2.17 27.45 -6.53
C LYS A 105 -1.86 26.19 -5.72
N VAL A 106 -0.57 25.95 -5.46
CA VAL A 106 -0.05 24.69 -4.90
C VAL A 106 -0.81 24.26 -3.65
N LEU A 107 -1.00 25.15 -2.67
CA LEU A 107 -1.67 24.83 -1.40
C LEU A 107 -3.10 24.36 -1.59
N LEU A 108 -3.86 25.01 -2.49
CA LEU A 108 -5.24 24.62 -2.77
C LEU A 108 -5.33 23.21 -3.34
N HIS A 109 -4.45 22.85 -4.27
CA HIS A 109 -4.40 21.51 -4.84
C HIS A 109 -3.89 20.49 -3.83
N PHE A 110 -2.95 20.88 -2.98
CA PHE A 110 -2.40 20.00 -1.93
C PHE A 110 -3.44 19.68 -0.86
N GLU A 111 -4.25 20.63 -0.44
CA GLU A 111 -5.38 20.40 0.47
C GLU A 111 -6.39 19.39 -0.08
N ARG A 112 -6.71 19.49 -1.39
CA ARG A 112 -7.57 18.51 -2.05
C ARG A 112 -6.90 17.13 -2.13
N TYR A 113 -5.63 17.11 -2.52
CA TYR A 113 -4.86 15.87 -2.60
C TYR A 113 -4.82 15.12 -1.27
N ILE A 114 -4.57 15.81 -0.16
CA ILE A 114 -4.55 15.18 1.18
C ILE A 114 -5.92 14.57 1.53
N LYS A 115 -7.01 15.20 1.10
CA LYS A 115 -8.36 14.71 1.42
C LYS A 115 -8.75 13.49 0.60
N GLU A 116 -8.43 13.43 -0.66
CA GLU A 116 -8.97 12.43 -1.58
C GLU A 116 -8.03 12.02 -2.73
N GLY A 117 -6.97 12.78 -3.00
CA GLY A 117 -6.14 12.63 -4.19
C GLY A 117 -5.18 11.46 -4.20
N TYR A 118 -5.04 10.72 -3.10
CA TYR A 118 -4.11 9.59 -3.03
C TYR A 118 -4.54 8.41 -3.88
N TYR A 119 -5.85 8.12 -3.97
CA TYR A 119 -6.41 7.04 -4.77
C TYR A 119 -7.14 7.56 -6.01
N PRO A 120 -6.84 7.05 -7.22
CA PRO A 120 -7.47 7.50 -8.47
C PRO A 120 -8.99 7.40 -8.49
N PHE A 121 -9.58 6.55 -7.67
CA PHE A 121 -11.03 6.36 -7.60
C PHE A 121 -11.81 7.56 -7.05
N TYR A 122 -11.14 8.62 -6.56
CA TYR A 122 -11.82 9.87 -6.18
C TYR A 122 -12.57 10.53 -7.36
N ARG A 123 -12.18 10.19 -8.59
CA ARG A 123 -12.83 10.68 -9.82
C ARG A 123 -14.13 9.95 -10.17
N ASP A 124 -14.43 8.87 -9.48
CA ASP A 124 -15.67 8.12 -9.69
C ASP A 124 -16.78 8.75 -8.83
N GLU A 125 -17.71 9.41 -9.52
CA GLU A 125 -18.81 10.15 -8.88
C GLU A 125 -19.95 9.26 -8.37
N SER A 126 -19.90 7.95 -8.56
CA SER A 126 -20.97 7.02 -8.16
C SER A 126 -21.16 6.91 -6.65
N LEU A 127 -20.08 7.11 -5.88
CA LEU A 127 -20.05 7.12 -4.42
C LEU A 127 -19.15 8.26 -3.94
N SER A 128 -19.38 8.76 -2.74
CA SER A 128 -18.42 9.67 -2.12
C SER A 128 -17.09 8.95 -1.87
N PHE A 129 -15.97 9.69 -1.90
CA PHE A 129 -14.64 9.12 -1.63
C PHE A 129 -14.58 8.38 -0.28
N GLY A 130 -15.20 8.94 0.77
CA GLY A 130 -15.24 8.34 2.11
C GLY A 130 -15.99 7.01 2.15
N GLU A 131 -17.13 6.90 1.44
CA GLU A 131 -17.90 5.66 1.35
C GLU A 131 -17.08 4.59 0.63
N ARG A 132 -16.45 4.93 -0.49
CA ARG A 132 -15.60 3.99 -1.24
C ARG A 132 -14.39 3.55 -0.44
N LEU A 133 -13.71 4.48 0.22
CA LEU A 133 -12.57 4.16 1.08
C LEU A 133 -12.99 3.22 2.23
N SER A 134 -14.15 3.47 2.84
CA SER A 134 -14.71 2.60 3.88
C SER A 134 -14.97 1.19 3.35
N GLN A 135 -15.53 1.05 2.15
CA GLN A 135 -15.76 -0.26 1.53
C GLN A 135 -14.45 -1.01 1.27
N VAL A 136 -13.39 -0.32 0.79
CA VAL A 136 -12.07 -0.93 0.60
C VAL A 136 -11.50 -1.42 1.94
N ILE A 137 -11.54 -0.59 2.98
CA ILE A 137 -11.08 -0.95 4.32
C ILE A 137 -11.86 -2.15 4.85
N ASP A 138 -13.18 -2.19 4.67
CA ASP A 138 -14.03 -3.29 5.10
C ASP A 138 -13.71 -4.60 4.37
N THR A 139 -13.46 -4.53 3.07
CA THR A 139 -13.02 -5.68 2.27
C THR A 139 -11.71 -6.25 2.79
N ILE A 140 -10.72 -5.40 3.05
CA ILE A 140 -9.43 -5.83 3.61
C ILE A 140 -9.62 -6.49 4.98
N ILE A 141 -10.37 -5.86 5.87
CA ILE A 141 -10.55 -6.33 7.25
C ILE A 141 -11.33 -7.64 7.32
N PHE A 142 -12.45 -7.73 6.59
CA PHE A 142 -13.38 -8.84 6.75
C PHE A 142 -13.21 -9.97 5.74
N ASN A 143 -12.52 -9.73 4.63
CA ASN A 143 -12.31 -10.73 3.59
C ASN A 143 -10.84 -11.12 3.44
N GLU A 144 -9.93 -10.14 3.25
CA GLU A 144 -8.55 -10.44 2.89
C GLU A 144 -7.72 -10.90 4.10
N ILE A 145 -7.77 -10.18 5.22
CA ILE A 145 -7.04 -10.55 6.45
C ILE A 145 -7.43 -11.94 6.96
N PRO A 146 -8.73 -12.29 7.08
CA PRO A 146 -9.12 -13.64 7.49
C PRO A 146 -8.69 -14.75 6.53
N ALA A 147 -8.66 -14.47 5.23
CA ALA A 147 -8.27 -15.46 4.21
C ALA A 147 -6.82 -15.93 4.35
N VAL A 148 -5.92 -15.09 4.86
CA VAL A 148 -4.47 -15.37 4.97
C VAL A 148 -3.98 -15.51 6.41
N SER A 149 -4.83 -15.30 7.40
CA SER A 149 -4.46 -15.35 8.81
C SER A 149 -5.39 -16.28 9.60
N ASN A 150 -4.82 -17.00 10.56
CA ASN A 150 -5.58 -17.81 11.51
C ASN A 150 -6.03 -16.95 12.70
N LEU A 151 -6.60 -15.77 12.43
CA LEU A 151 -7.15 -14.93 13.48
C LEU A 151 -8.51 -15.45 13.93
N GLU A 152 -8.72 -15.46 15.25
CA GLU A 152 -10.05 -15.67 15.81
C GLU A 152 -10.98 -14.54 15.38
N TYR A 153 -12.23 -14.87 15.08
CA TYR A 153 -13.24 -13.92 14.60
C TYR A 153 -13.35 -12.67 15.50
N GLU A 154 -13.32 -12.86 16.82
CA GLU A 154 -13.35 -11.78 17.80
C GLU A 154 -12.17 -10.78 17.63
N SER A 155 -11.00 -11.25 17.20
CA SER A 155 -9.83 -10.41 16.97
C SER A 155 -9.98 -9.53 15.73
N VAL A 156 -10.68 -9.99 14.70
CA VAL A 156 -10.96 -9.21 13.48
C VAL A 156 -11.77 -7.96 13.80
N TYR A 157 -12.76 -8.06 14.68
CA TYR A 157 -13.56 -6.89 15.10
C TYR A 157 -12.79 -5.84 15.88
N LYS A 158 -11.62 -6.18 16.43
CA LYS A 158 -10.75 -5.21 17.12
C LYS A 158 -9.97 -4.32 16.13
N ILE A 159 -9.93 -4.66 14.84
CA ILE A 159 -9.17 -3.93 13.84
C ILE A 159 -9.73 -2.52 13.62
N LYS A 160 -11.04 -2.36 13.42
CA LYS A 160 -11.62 -1.02 13.23
C LYS A 160 -11.41 -0.09 14.42
N PRO A 161 -11.69 -0.50 15.67
CA PRO A 161 -11.34 0.29 16.84
C PRO A 161 -9.84 0.61 16.93
N LEU A 162 -8.96 -0.34 16.57
CA LEU A 162 -7.52 -0.09 16.55
C LEU A 162 -7.17 1.00 15.54
N LEU A 163 -7.66 0.91 14.30
CA LEU A 163 -7.45 1.95 13.27
C LEU A 163 -7.99 3.31 13.72
N ALA A 164 -9.16 3.36 14.36
CA ALA A 164 -9.72 4.61 14.89
C ALA A 164 -8.83 5.25 15.96
N ILE A 165 -8.22 4.45 16.85
CA ILE A 165 -7.28 4.95 17.87
C ILE A 165 -6.00 5.47 17.20
N LEU A 166 -5.46 4.72 16.22
CA LEU A 166 -4.25 5.12 15.49
C LEU A 166 -4.45 6.42 14.71
N ALA A 167 -5.61 6.59 14.08
CA ALA A 167 -5.94 7.78 13.29
C ALA A 167 -6.13 9.06 14.12
N GLN A 168 -6.37 8.97 15.43
CA GLN A 168 -6.54 10.14 16.31
C GLN A 168 -5.22 10.86 16.59
N GLN A 169 -4.09 10.17 16.44
CA GLN A 169 -2.76 10.73 16.67
C GLN A 169 -1.87 10.46 15.45
N ASN A 170 -1.25 11.49 14.95
CA ASN A 170 -0.37 11.37 13.79
C ASN A 170 0.95 12.10 14.04
N PRO A 171 2.09 11.42 14.04
CA PRO A 171 2.27 9.97 14.06
C PRO A 171 1.98 9.37 15.44
N TYR A 172 1.37 8.19 15.48
CA TYR A 172 1.06 7.51 16.73
C TYR A 172 2.32 6.87 17.35
N THR A 173 2.64 7.24 18.59
CA THR A 173 3.69 6.57 19.37
C THR A 173 3.14 5.31 20.01
N LEU A 174 3.67 4.16 19.62
CA LEU A 174 3.11 2.86 19.94
C LEU A 174 3.21 2.52 21.43
N ASN A 175 2.07 2.44 22.12
CA ASN A 175 1.96 1.94 23.48
C ASN A 175 1.08 0.69 23.53
N ILE A 176 1.69 -0.48 23.35
CA ILE A 176 0.98 -1.77 23.31
C ILE A 176 0.19 -2.05 24.58
N SER A 177 0.68 -1.65 25.75
CA SER A 177 -0.02 -1.89 27.02
C SER A 177 -1.30 -1.06 27.13
N ALA A 178 -1.26 0.19 26.72
CA ALA A 178 -2.44 1.06 26.68
C ALA A 178 -3.47 0.56 25.66
N LEU A 179 -3.02 0.20 24.46
CA LEU A 179 -3.86 -0.39 23.42
C LEU A 179 -4.52 -1.70 23.87
N GLY A 180 -3.75 -2.56 24.56
CA GLY A 180 -4.25 -3.83 25.10
C GLY A 180 -5.41 -3.64 26.08
N LYS A 181 -5.29 -2.66 26.97
CA LYS A 181 -6.37 -2.30 27.89
C LYS A 181 -7.60 -1.75 27.16
N SER A 182 -7.38 -0.81 26.22
CA SER A 182 -8.48 -0.16 25.50
C SER A 182 -9.26 -1.13 24.61
N LEU A 183 -8.59 -2.11 24.01
CA LEU A 183 -9.18 -3.06 23.06
C LEU A 183 -9.49 -4.42 23.66
N ASN A 184 -9.23 -4.61 24.96
CA ASN A 184 -9.30 -5.91 25.63
C ASN A 184 -8.61 -7.00 24.79
N ALA A 185 -7.34 -6.75 24.44
CA ALA A 185 -6.55 -7.61 23.59
C ALA A 185 -5.19 -7.91 24.20
N SER A 186 -4.73 -9.15 24.05
CA SER A 186 -3.39 -9.53 24.49
C SER A 186 -2.31 -8.83 23.64
N ARG A 187 -1.10 -8.71 24.20
CA ARG A 187 0.06 -8.16 23.48
C ARG A 187 0.29 -8.87 22.15
N ASN A 188 0.21 -10.20 22.13
CA ASN A 188 0.49 -11.00 20.93
C ASN A 188 -0.56 -10.76 19.85
N VAL A 189 -1.83 -10.66 20.20
CA VAL A 189 -2.91 -10.33 19.28
C VAL A 189 -2.67 -8.95 18.67
N LEU A 190 -2.37 -7.93 19.48
CA LEU A 190 -2.12 -6.57 18.97
C LEU A 190 -0.94 -6.51 18.00
N LEU A 191 0.17 -7.15 18.34
CA LEU A 191 1.34 -7.18 17.46
C LEU A 191 1.01 -7.84 16.12
N LYS A 192 0.22 -8.95 16.16
CA LYS A 192 -0.24 -9.62 14.95
C LYS A 192 -1.18 -8.75 14.12
N LEU A 193 -2.13 -8.05 14.76
CA LEU A 193 -3.01 -7.12 14.04
C LEU A 193 -2.23 -5.98 13.39
N ILE A 194 -1.28 -5.37 14.10
CA ILE A 194 -0.43 -4.31 13.55
C ILE A 194 0.41 -4.81 12.38
N GLU A 195 0.96 -6.02 12.46
CA GLU A 195 1.70 -6.65 11.37
C GLU A 195 0.82 -6.83 10.11
N LEU A 196 -0.38 -7.39 10.28
CA LEU A 196 -1.31 -7.60 9.16
C LEU A 196 -1.78 -6.28 8.54
N LEU A 197 -2.03 -5.26 9.35
CA LEU A 197 -2.41 -3.93 8.85
C LEU A 197 -1.28 -3.26 8.06
N ASP A 198 -0.03 -3.43 8.47
CA ASP A 198 1.14 -2.93 7.74
C ASP A 198 1.34 -3.69 6.41
N GLN A 199 1.20 -5.02 6.43
CA GLN A 199 1.24 -5.85 5.22
C GLN A 199 0.11 -5.52 4.24
N ALA A 200 -1.08 -5.19 4.76
CA ALA A 200 -2.23 -4.74 3.98
C ALA A 200 -2.14 -3.28 3.54
N ALA A 201 -1.04 -2.59 3.85
CA ALA A 201 -0.80 -1.18 3.55
C ALA A 201 -1.86 -0.20 4.12
N LEU A 202 -2.60 -0.60 5.16
CA LEU A 202 -3.53 0.27 5.88
C LEU A 202 -2.83 1.19 6.88
N ILE A 203 -1.67 0.78 7.36
CA ILE A 203 -0.78 1.56 8.22
C ILE A 203 0.65 1.40 7.74
N ARG A 204 1.56 2.24 8.21
CA ARG A 204 3.00 2.09 8.01
C ARG A 204 3.74 2.12 9.33
N ARG A 205 4.54 1.10 9.57
CA ARG A 205 5.44 1.04 10.73
C ARG A 205 6.74 1.77 10.44
N LEU A 206 7.14 2.65 11.33
CA LEU A 206 8.45 3.31 11.31
C LEU A 206 9.30 2.75 12.44
N TYR A 207 10.51 2.37 12.08
CA TYR A 207 11.51 1.87 13.02
C TYR A 207 12.62 2.92 13.17
N ALA A 208 13.24 2.97 14.36
CA ALA A 208 14.45 3.78 14.51
C ALA A 208 15.60 3.19 13.67
N SER A 209 16.50 4.06 13.22
CA SER A 209 17.65 3.66 12.40
C SER A 209 18.81 3.06 13.20
N ASP A 210 18.70 2.95 14.52
CA ASP A 210 19.78 2.46 15.37
C ASP A 210 19.96 0.95 15.26
N GLU A 211 21.21 0.51 15.19
CA GLU A 211 21.65 -0.87 14.96
C GLU A 211 21.47 -1.74 16.22
N GLY A 212 20.25 -2.24 16.45
CA GLY A 212 20.00 -3.18 17.55
C GLY A 212 18.91 -4.22 17.25
N TRP A 213 19.17 -5.48 17.53
CA TRP A 213 18.24 -6.60 17.34
C TRP A 213 16.93 -6.47 18.11
N GLU A 214 16.91 -5.68 19.21
CA GLU A 214 15.72 -5.48 20.03
C GLU A 214 14.66 -4.61 19.36
N GLN A 215 15.04 -3.81 18.36
CA GLN A 215 14.15 -2.84 17.71
C GLN A 215 13.34 -3.45 16.56
N VAL A 216 13.79 -4.58 15.99
CA VAL A 216 13.13 -5.22 14.85
C VAL A 216 11.67 -5.60 15.15
N ASN A 217 11.33 -5.83 16.42
CA ASN A 217 10.01 -6.30 16.84
C ASN A 217 9.11 -5.21 17.45
N LYS A 218 9.57 -3.95 17.54
CA LYS A 218 8.79 -2.88 18.15
C LYS A 218 8.93 -1.60 17.31
N PRO A 219 8.00 -1.31 16.40
CA PRO A 219 8.00 -0.04 15.70
C PRO A 219 7.87 1.11 16.71
N GLU A 220 8.60 2.19 16.47
CA GLU A 220 8.50 3.38 17.33
C GLU A 220 7.25 4.18 17.03
N LYS A 221 6.89 4.29 15.75
CA LYS A 221 5.74 5.06 15.30
C LYS A 221 4.94 4.31 14.23
N ILE A 222 3.67 4.67 14.18
CA ILE A 222 2.72 4.21 13.15
C ILE A 222 2.16 5.44 12.46
N LEU A 223 2.13 5.38 11.13
CA LEU A 223 1.48 6.34 10.23
C LEU A 223 0.28 5.69 9.58
#